data_a15c6066cefe6b419c7672ff2a6fcb27
#
_entry.id   a15c6066cefe6b419c7672ff2a6fcb27
#
_cell.length_a   1.000
_cell.length_b   1.000
_cell.length_c   1.000
_cell.angle_alpha   90.00
_cell.angle_beta   90.00
_cell.angle_gamma   90.00
#
_symmetry.space_group_name_H-M   'P 1'
#
loop_
_entity.id
_entity.type
_entity.pdbx_description
1 polymer ?
#
loop_
_entity_poly.entity_id
_entity_poly.type
_entity_poly.pdbx_seq_one_letter_code
_entity_poly.pdbx_strand_id
1 'polypeptide(L)'
;YWFNHTPLGLGWRIKKDEYYRDFVLYTRAHRYDVYERQIGSYIPYRKEALAYLKGVFCVAKEGKIFLQKCYPNYAEKIFLSHLGVSTKEQYNKKVKKVADISFISCSSLTAVKRVDFIFKRINSFCVAHPQLCISWTHIGGGPLLRELQALIENKSKNLNVILTGYISNSDVKQLYMMNDFDLFVNMSLSEGIPVSIMEAISFGIPIIATNVGGNAEIVNDETGVLIPVNIDQAAFNETVSDIMNKMDILKISTILCYQNEFNADKNYHCFYNQITL
;
A
#
# COMPACT_ATOMS: atom_id res chain seq x y z
N TYR A 1 -21.16 -1.17 10.40
CA TYR A 1 -19.98 -1.01 9.59
C TYR A 1 -19.48 -2.37 9.09
N TRP A 2 -19.49 -2.57 7.77
CA TRP A 2 -19.02 -3.82 7.14
C TRP A 2 -18.20 -3.51 5.90
N PHE A 3 -17.17 -4.28 5.69
CA PHE A 3 -16.43 -4.38 4.44
C PHE A 3 -16.49 -5.84 3.97
N ASN A 4 -16.41 -6.05 2.68
CA ASN A 4 -16.63 -7.31 2.01
C ASN A 4 -18.06 -7.48 1.47
N HIS A 5 -18.27 -8.45 0.59
CA HIS A 5 -19.54 -8.71 -0.10
C HIS A 5 -20.74 -9.03 0.82
N THR A 6 -20.52 -9.14 2.09
CA THR A 6 -21.52 -9.50 3.11
C THR A 6 -22.59 -8.41 3.36
N PRO A 7 -22.35 -7.08 3.16
CA PRO A 7 -23.38 -6.06 3.34
C PRO A 7 -24.62 -6.26 2.48
N LEU A 8 -24.48 -6.96 1.39
CA LEU A 8 -25.51 -7.10 0.37
C LEU A 8 -26.69 -7.98 0.79
N GLY A 9 -26.38 -9.11 1.40
CA GLY A 9 -27.41 -9.98 1.98
C GLY A 9 -28.06 -9.38 3.23
N LEU A 10 -27.27 -8.65 4.00
CA LEU A 10 -27.75 -8.03 5.24
C LEU A 10 -28.70 -6.85 4.96
N GLY A 11 -28.36 -5.96 4.02
CA GLY A 11 -29.19 -4.84 3.64
C GLY A 11 -30.57 -5.27 3.13
N TRP A 12 -30.62 -6.34 2.34
CA TRP A 12 -31.88 -6.91 1.87
C TRP A 12 -32.69 -7.57 3.00
N ARG A 13 -32.03 -8.27 3.91
CA ARG A 13 -32.66 -8.91 5.08
C ARG A 13 -33.18 -7.90 6.09
N ILE A 14 -32.39 -6.87 6.37
CA ILE A 14 -32.75 -5.77 7.28
C ILE A 14 -34.03 -5.06 6.81
N LYS A 15 -34.20 -4.88 5.50
CA LYS A 15 -35.44 -4.29 4.97
C LYS A 15 -36.68 -5.15 5.19
N LYS A 16 -36.55 -6.47 5.21
CA LYS A 16 -37.65 -7.40 5.42
C LYS A 16 -38.02 -7.60 6.90
N ASP A 17 -37.11 -7.22 7.80
CA ASP A 17 -37.30 -7.39 9.23
C ASP A 17 -37.61 -6.03 9.88
N GLU A 18 -38.81 -5.89 10.45
CA GLU A 18 -39.27 -4.63 11.05
C GLU A 18 -38.35 -4.17 12.19
N TYR A 19 -37.72 -5.09 12.90
CA TYR A 19 -36.79 -4.78 13.98
C TYR A 19 -35.57 -3.94 13.54
N TYR A 20 -35.13 -4.11 12.28
CA TYR A 20 -33.95 -3.39 11.76
C TYR A 20 -34.29 -2.22 10.84
N ARG A 21 -35.56 -1.88 10.68
CA ARG A 21 -36.06 -0.84 9.74
C ARG A 21 -35.39 0.52 9.95
N ASP A 22 -35.10 0.88 11.20
CA ASP A 22 -34.57 2.18 11.60
C ASP A 22 -33.02 2.21 11.65
N PHE A 23 -32.36 1.14 11.28
CA PHE A 23 -30.90 1.11 11.27
C PHE A 23 -30.32 1.89 10.11
N VAL A 24 -29.39 2.79 10.42
CA VAL A 24 -28.60 3.52 9.43
C VAL A 24 -27.36 2.69 9.08
N LEU A 25 -27.25 2.31 7.80
CA LEU A 25 -26.21 1.42 7.33
C LEU A 25 -25.17 2.15 6.51
N TYR A 26 -23.92 1.95 6.87
CA TYR A 26 -22.74 2.39 6.15
C TYR A 26 -21.85 1.20 5.78
N THR A 27 -21.14 1.29 4.67
CA THR A 27 -20.12 0.32 4.31
C THR A 27 -18.81 1.00 3.93
N ARG A 28 -17.71 0.31 4.14
CA ARG A 28 -16.40 0.70 3.64
C ARG A 28 -16.02 -0.21 2.48
N ALA A 29 -15.59 0.38 1.36
CA ALA A 29 -15.30 -0.36 0.14
C ALA A 29 -13.80 -0.40 -0.11
N HIS A 30 -13.24 -1.59 -0.03
CA HIS A 30 -11.87 -1.93 -0.42
C HIS A 30 -11.86 -2.45 -1.86
N ARG A 31 -10.67 -2.72 -2.41
CA ARG A 31 -10.52 -3.19 -3.78
C ARG A 31 -11.44 -4.37 -4.14
N TYR A 32 -11.57 -5.36 -3.23
CA TYR A 32 -12.42 -6.54 -3.44
C TYR A 32 -13.92 -6.24 -3.41
N ASP A 33 -14.30 -5.13 -2.79
CA ASP A 33 -15.69 -4.68 -2.71
C ASP A 33 -16.06 -3.79 -3.90
N VAL A 34 -15.06 -3.22 -4.58
CA VAL A 34 -15.24 -2.28 -5.70
C VAL A 34 -15.21 -2.99 -7.03
N TYR A 35 -14.14 -3.74 -7.30
CA TYR A 35 -13.91 -4.30 -8.63
C TYR A 35 -14.33 -5.78 -8.71
N GLU A 36 -14.83 -6.15 -9.87
CA GLU A 36 -15.07 -7.53 -10.21
C GLU A 36 -13.74 -8.29 -10.34
N ARG A 37 -13.70 -9.51 -9.81
CA ARG A 37 -12.44 -10.31 -9.77
C ARG A 37 -12.06 -10.85 -11.15
N GLN A 38 -13.04 -11.04 -12.03
CA GLN A 38 -12.88 -11.59 -13.40
C GLN A 38 -13.71 -10.77 -14.37
N ILE A 39 -13.26 -10.68 -15.61
CA ILE A 39 -14.03 -10.05 -16.70
C ILE A 39 -15.36 -10.82 -16.85
N GLY A 40 -16.47 -10.07 -16.76
CA GLY A 40 -17.82 -10.63 -16.84
C GLY A 40 -18.38 -11.17 -15.53
N SER A 41 -17.62 -11.17 -14.42
CA SER A 41 -18.18 -11.40 -13.09
C SER A 41 -18.87 -10.13 -12.59
N TYR A 42 -20.00 -10.27 -11.93
CA TYR A 42 -20.67 -9.15 -11.29
C TYR A 42 -20.75 -9.35 -9.78
N ILE A 43 -20.79 -8.26 -9.04
CA ILE A 43 -21.02 -8.33 -7.61
C ILE A 43 -22.53 -8.30 -7.38
N PRO A 44 -23.12 -9.45 -6.97
CA PRO A 44 -24.55 -9.59 -6.87
C PRO A 44 -25.15 -8.59 -5.87
N TYR A 45 -26.36 -8.12 -6.17
CA TYR A 45 -27.18 -7.24 -5.32
C TYR A 45 -26.54 -5.89 -4.96
N ARG A 46 -25.48 -5.44 -5.64
CA ARG A 46 -24.80 -4.17 -5.33
C ARG A 46 -25.75 -2.97 -5.49
N LYS A 47 -26.56 -2.95 -6.56
CA LYS A 47 -27.52 -1.88 -6.81
C LYS A 47 -28.59 -1.82 -5.72
N GLU A 48 -29.07 -2.99 -5.31
CA GLU A 48 -30.06 -3.12 -4.24
C GLU A 48 -29.47 -2.66 -2.89
N ALA A 49 -28.23 -3.03 -2.60
CA ALA A 49 -27.56 -2.58 -1.39
C ALA A 49 -27.37 -1.05 -1.36
N LEU A 50 -26.94 -0.45 -2.48
CA LEU A 50 -26.77 0.99 -2.59
C LEU A 50 -28.07 1.75 -2.32
N ALA A 51 -29.23 1.15 -2.62
CA ALA A 51 -30.53 1.76 -2.31
C ALA A 51 -30.76 1.91 -0.80
N TYR A 52 -30.25 1.02 0.03
CA TYR A 52 -30.44 0.99 1.48
C TYR A 52 -29.30 1.60 2.29
N LEU A 53 -28.11 1.65 1.72
CA LEU A 53 -26.96 2.26 2.37
C LEU A 53 -27.15 3.78 2.46
N LYS A 54 -26.85 4.36 3.62
CA LYS A 54 -26.75 5.80 3.80
C LYS A 54 -25.46 6.33 3.16
N GLY A 55 -24.38 5.54 3.19
CA GLY A 55 -23.11 5.90 2.56
C GLY A 55 -22.19 4.71 2.30
N VAL A 56 -21.38 4.86 1.24
CA VAL A 56 -20.28 3.96 0.86
C VAL A 56 -18.99 4.73 0.93
N PHE A 57 -18.06 4.32 1.75
CA PHE A 57 -16.77 4.97 1.97
C PHE A 57 -15.65 4.18 1.28
N CYS A 58 -15.28 4.62 0.09
CA CYS A 58 -14.18 4.02 -0.65
C CYS A 58 -12.85 4.41 -0.01
N VAL A 59 -11.96 3.44 0.16
CA VAL A 59 -10.63 3.67 0.73
C VAL A 59 -9.64 4.26 -0.27
N ALA A 60 -9.99 4.25 -1.57
CA ALA A 60 -9.19 4.75 -2.67
C ALA A 60 -10.04 5.62 -3.60
N LYS A 61 -9.45 6.70 -4.13
CA LYS A 61 -10.09 7.65 -5.04
C LYS A 61 -10.55 6.98 -6.34
N GLU A 62 -9.71 6.10 -6.88
CA GLU A 62 -10.03 5.32 -8.07
C GLU A 62 -11.30 4.48 -7.87
N GLY A 63 -11.41 3.82 -6.70
CA GLY A 63 -12.60 3.04 -6.34
C GLY A 63 -13.86 3.88 -6.21
N LYS A 64 -13.76 5.09 -5.64
CA LYS A 64 -14.86 6.05 -5.60
C LYS A 64 -15.34 6.42 -7.00
N ILE A 65 -14.41 6.84 -7.87
CA ILE A 65 -14.72 7.25 -9.25
C ILE A 65 -15.37 6.09 -10.01
N PHE A 66 -14.82 4.89 -9.89
CA PHE A 66 -15.39 3.69 -10.53
C PHE A 66 -16.83 3.43 -10.09
N LEU A 67 -17.11 3.40 -8.79
CA LEU A 67 -18.47 3.17 -8.28
C LEU A 67 -19.43 4.27 -8.67
N GLN A 68 -19.04 5.54 -8.64
CA GLN A 68 -19.87 6.67 -9.08
C GLN A 68 -20.22 6.56 -10.57
N LYS A 69 -19.27 6.12 -11.40
CA LYS A 69 -19.51 5.88 -12.83
C LYS A 69 -20.46 4.72 -13.09
N CYS A 70 -20.31 3.63 -12.33
CA CYS A 70 -21.18 2.45 -12.47
C CYS A 70 -22.59 2.67 -11.92
N TYR A 71 -22.72 3.53 -10.91
CA TYR A 71 -23.98 3.76 -10.18
C TYR A 71 -24.27 5.27 -10.02
N PRO A 72 -24.49 6.00 -11.12
CA PRO A 72 -24.64 7.48 -11.10
C PRO A 72 -25.79 7.95 -10.22
N ASN A 73 -26.88 7.18 -10.12
CA ASN A 73 -28.04 7.51 -9.26
C ASN A 73 -27.72 7.47 -7.75
N TYR A 74 -26.57 6.94 -7.37
CA TYR A 74 -26.10 6.85 -5.98
C TYR A 74 -24.80 7.59 -5.76
N ALA A 75 -24.32 8.36 -6.73
CA ALA A 75 -23.01 9.02 -6.70
C ALA A 75 -22.83 9.91 -5.45
N GLU A 76 -23.89 10.56 -5.00
CA GLU A 76 -23.92 11.42 -3.79
C GLU A 76 -23.69 10.66 -2.47
N LYS A 77 -23.94 9.34 -2.46
CA LYS A 77 -23.72 8.47 -1.30
C LYS A 77 -22.32 7.81 -1.29
N ILE A 78 -21.50 8.04 -2.31
CA ILE A 78 -20.21 7.40 -2.47
C ILE A 78 -19.11 8.41 -2.14
N PHE A 79 -18.47 8.22 -0.99
CA PHE A 79 -17.48 9.11 -0.41
C PHE A 79 -16.07 8.52 -0.52
N LEU A 80 -15.07 9.38 -0.47
CA LEU A 80 -13.68 8.99 -0.23
C LEU A 80 -13.38 9.04 1.27
N SER A 81 -12.78 7.99 1.79
CA SER A 81 -12.29 7.95 3.16
C SER A 81 -11.04 7.07 3.20
N HIS A 82 -9.89 7.69 3.05
CA HIS A 82 -8.62 6.99 3.08
C HIS A 82 -8.45 6.18 4.37
N LEU A 83 -7.73 5.07 4.27
CA LEU A 83 -7.15 4.40 5.43
C LEU A 83 -6.07 5.29 6.02
N GLY A 84 -5.58 4.90 7.17
CA GLY A 84 -4.41 5.51 7.77
C GLY A 84 -3.63 4.49 8.57
N VAL A 85 -2.39 4.84 8.88
CA VAL A 85 -1.55 4.11 9.81
C VAL A 85 -1.23 4.99 11.01
N SER A 86 -1.05 4.37 12.17
CA SER A 86 -0.69 5.09 13.39
C SER A 86 0.78 4.86 13.68
N THR A 87 1.52 5.95 13.71
CA THR A 87 2.93 5.99 14.14
C THR A 87 2.98 6.84 15.40
N LYS A 88 3.02 6.22 16.57
CA LYS A 88 2.97 6.91 17.86
C LYS A 88 4.31 7.48 18.33
N GLU A 89 5.41 7.20 17.62
CA GLU A 89 6.74 7.54 18.09
C GLU A 89 7.43 8.55 17.16
N GLN A 90 7.97 9.59 17.78
CA GLN A 90 8.75 10.62 17.11
C GLN A 90 10.15 10.11 16.76
N TYR A 91 10.56 10.41 15.54
CA TYR A 91 11.90 10.14 15.02
C TYR A 91 12.94 10.97 15.74
N ASN A 92 13.72 10.36 16.61
CA ASN A 92 14.89 11.03 17.20
C ASN A 92 16.08 10.08 17.48
N LYS A 93 16.15 8.92 16.85
CA LYS A 93 17.36 8.09 16.98
C LYS A 93 18.20 8.16 15.71
N LYS A 94 19.43 8.66 15.86
CA LYS A 94 20.50 8.47 14.86
C LYS A 94 20.82 6.98 14.85
N VAL A 95 20.25 6.24 13.89
CA VAL A 95 20.59 4.84 13.65
C VAL A 95 21.89 4.81 12.85
N LYS A 96 22.80 3.92 13.22
CA LYS A 96 24.05 3.74 12.47
C LYS A 96 23.74 3.09 11.12
N LYS A 97 24.03 3.79 10.04
CA LYS A 97 23.88 3.26 8.68
C LYS A 97 24.87 2.10 8.48
N VAL A 98 24.38 0.94 8.02
CA VAL A 98 25.17 -0.29 7.85
C VAL A 98 25.56 -0.50 6.38
N ALA A 99 24.86 0.13 5.45
CA ALA A 99 25.08 0.04 4.01
C ALA A 99 25.04 1.43 3.37
N ASP A 100 25.62 1.59 2.18
CA ASP A 100 25.57 2.84 1.43
C ASP A 100 24.13 3.12 0.95
N ILE A 101 23.42 2.05 0.54
CA ILE A 101 21.99 2.11 0.19
C ILE A 101 21.27 0.92 0.83
N SER A 102 20.20 1.22 1.55
CA SER A 102 19.35 0.24 2.22
C SER A 102 17.94 0.24 1.63
N PHE A 103 17.60 -0.84 0.91
CA PHE A 103 16.25 -1.07 0.40
C PHE A 103 15.41 -1.85 1.40
N ILE A 104 14.11 -1.57 1.41
CA ILE A 104 13.11 -2.36 2.13
C ILE A 104 11.89 -2.63 1.25
N SER A 105 11.25 -3.77 1.43
CA SER A 105 9.96 -4.12 0.84
C SER A 105 9.12 -4.92 1.82
N CYS A 106 7.80 -4.78 1.77
CA CYS A 106 6.88 -5.45 2.68
C CYS A 106 5.65 -5.96 1.93
N SER A 107 5.52 -7.28 1.79
CA SER A 107 4.37 -7.91 1.15
C SER A 107 4.38 -9.44 1.31
N SER A 108 3.25 -10.10 1.01
CA SER A 108 3.24 -11.55 0.85
C SER A 108 4.05 -11.99 -0.37
N LEU A 109 4.73 -13.14 -0.29
CA LEU A 109 5.47 -13.75 -1.40
C LEU A 109 4.51 -14.49 -2.35
N THR A 110 3.88 -13.72 -3.24
CA THR A 110 2.94 -14.21 -4.26
C THR A 110 3.30 -13.64 -5.63
N ALA A 111 2.83 -14.29 -6.71
CA ALA A 111 3.11 -13.85 -8.07
C ALA A 111 2.67 -12.40 -8.35
N VAL A 112 1.58 -11.94 -7.73
CA VAL A 112 1.09 -10.55 -7.89
C VAL A 112 2.05 -9.54 -7.28
N LYS A 113 2.77 -9.88 -6.21
CA LYS A 113 3.69 -8.97 -5.50
C LYS A 113 5.09 -8.92 -6.11
N ARG A 114 5.45 -9.89 -6.94
CA ARG A 114 6.69 -9.92 -7.75
C ARG A 114 7.97 -9.62 -6.96
N VAL A 115 8.11 -10.19 -5.77
CA VAL A 115 9.28 -9.96 -4.91
C VAL A 115 10.57 -10.49 -5.55
N ASP A 116 10.47 -11.52 -6.39
CA ASP A 116 11.56 -12.00 -7.24
C ASP A 116 12.04 -10.93 -8.25
N PHE A 117 11.11 -10.13 -8.77
CA PHE A 117 11.45 -9.04 -9.69
C PHE A 117 12.14 -7.88 -8.95
N ILE A 118 11.70 -7.56 -7.72
CA ILE A 118 12.39 -6.62 -6.83
C ILE A 118 13.83 -7.08 -6.62
N PHE A 119 14.03 -8.35 -6.21
CA PHE A 119 15.36 -8.91 -6.02
C PHE A 119 16.21 -8.79 -7.28
N LYS A 120 15.71 -9.19 -8.45
CA LYS A 120 16.43 -9.13 -9.72
C LYS A 120 16.90 -7.71 -10.05
N ARG A 121 16.05 -6.69 -9.85
CA ARG A 121 16.40 -5.28 -10.09
C ARG A 121 17.47 -4.78 -9.13
N ILE A 122 17.33 -5.05 -7.83
CA ILE A 122 18.32 -4.66 -6.82
C ILE A 122 19.63 -5.39 -7.05
N ASN A 123 19.60 -6.69 -7.31
CA ASN A 123 20.80 -7.47 -7.56
C ASN A 123 21.58 -6.99 -8.80
N SER A 124 20.88 -6.68 -9.89
CA SER A 124 21.50 -6.11 -11.10
C SER A 124 22.04 -4.69 -10.86
N PHE A 125 21.38 -3.90 -10.01
CA PHE A 125 21.89 -2.60 -9.56
C PHE A 125 23.21 -2.78 -8.80
N CYS A 126 23.31 -3.77 -7.90
CA CYS A 126 24.55 -4.08 -7.18
C CYS A 126 25.69 -4.47 -8.11
N VAL A 127 25.41 -5.27 -9.14
CA VAL A 127 26.41 -5.64 -10.15
C VAL A 127 26.94 -4.42 -10.91
N ALA A 128 26.06 -3.46 -11.22
CA ALA A 128 26.45 -2.22 -11.89
C ALA A 128 27.24 -1.24 -10.98
N HIS A 129 27.13 -1.41 -9.65
CA HIS A 129 27.76 -0.52 -8.66
C HIS A 129 28.59 -1.34 -7.64
N PRO A 130 29.67 -2.02 -8.08
CA PRO A 130 30.41 -2.94 -7.21
C PRO A 130 31.13 -2.27 -6.02
N GLN A 131 31.29 -0.93 -6.07
CA GLN A 131 31.90 -0.13 -5.01
C GLN A 131 30.94 0.16 -3.84
N LEU A 132 29.62 0.01 -4.04
CA LEU A 132 28.63 0.28 -3.00
C LEU A 132 28.35 -0.98 -2.17
N CYS A 133 28.21 -0.82 -0.86
CA CYS A 133 27.63 -1.82 0.01
C CYS A 133 26.10 -1.63 0.06
N ILE A 134 25.35 -2.61 -0.37
CA ILE A 134 23.89 -2.49 -0.53
C ILE A 134 23.20 -3.53 0.35
N SER A 135 22.12 -3.15 0.99
CA SER A 135 21.26 -4.06 1.74
C SER A 135 19.84 -4.06 1.21
N TRP A 136 19.19 -5.19 1.26
CA TRP A 136 17.76 -5.32 1.01
C TRP A 136 17.11 -6.18 2.07
N THR A 137 16.11 -5.62 2.75
CA THR A 137 15.29 -6.33 3.72
C THR A 137 13.89 -6.54 3.13
N HIS A 138 13.42 -7.79 3.11
CA HIS A 138 12.04 -8.10 2.74
C HIS A 138 11.26 -8.60 3.94
N ILE A 139 10.13 -7.95 4.21
CA ILE A 139 9.18 -8.31 5.27
C ILE A 139 8.01 -9.05 4.63
N GLY A 140 7.80 -10.29 5.07
CA GLY A 140 6.69 -11.13 4.66
C GLY A 140 7.11 -12.51 4.22
N GLY A 141 6.13 -13.39 4.12
CA GLY A 141 6.28 -14.76 3.70
C GLY A 141 5.23 -15.15 2.67
N GLY A 142 5.27 -16.37 2.18
CA GLY A 142 4.29 -16.87 1.23
C GLY A 142 4.78 -18.05 0.42
N PRO A 143 3.95 -18.52 -0.53
CA PRO A 143 4.23 -19.74 -1.29
C PRO A 143 5.52 -19.69 -2.12
N LEU A 144 5.97 -18.49 -2.55
CA LEU A 144 7.16 -18.32 -3.38
C LEU A 144 8.46 -18.13 -2.58
N LEU A 145 8.47 -18.48 -1.28
CA LEU A 145 9.67 -18.30 -0.44
C LEU A 145 10.85 -19.16 -0.91
N ARG A 146 10.61 -20.41 -1.26
CA ARG A 146 11.68 -21.33 -1.71
C ARG A 146 12.30 -20.88 -3.03
N GLU A 147 11.48 -20.42 -3.97
CA GLU A 147 11.93 -19.88 -5.26
C GLU A 147 12.77 -18.61 -5.07
N LEU A 148 12.34 -17.73 -4.16
CA LEU A 148 13.10 -16.54 -3.84
C LEU A 148 14.43 -16.86 -3.16
N GLN A 149 14.47 -17.80 -2.23
CA GLN A 149 15.71 -18.25 -1.57
C GLN A 149 16.71 -18.80 -2.59
N ALA A 150 16.29 -19.66 -3.52
CA ALA A 150 17.14 -20.19 -4.58
C ALA A 150 17.71 -19.09 -5.50
N LEU A 151 16.93 -18.03 -5.79
CA LEU A 151 17.44 -16.88 -6.54
C LEU A 151 18.54 -16.12 -5.76
N ILE A 152 18.37 -15.97 -4.46
CA ILE A 152 19.27 -15.21 -3.58
C ILE A 152 20.62 -15.91 -3.40
N GLU A 153 20.71 -17.23 -3.55
CA GLU A 153 21.98 -17.96 -3.50
C GLU A 153 23.03 -17.40 -4.48
N ASN A 154 22.57 -16.89 -5.63
CA ASN A 154 23.42 -16.30 -6.66
C ASN A 154 23.48 -14.76 -6.62
N LYS A 155 23.25 -14.15 -5.45
CA LYS A 155 23.29 -12.70 -5.30
C LYS A 155 24.70 -12.14 -5.45
N SER A 156 24.78 -10.86 -5.82
CA SER A 156 26.03 -10.10 -5.88
C SER A 156 26.72 -10.06 -4.51
N LYS A 157 28.06 -10.06 -4.51
CA LYS A 157 28.87 -10.09 -3.28
C LYS A 157 28.68 -8.86 -2.39
N ASN A 158 28.35 -7.73 -2.98
CA ASN A 158 28.11 -6.46 -2.30
C ASN A 158 26.63 -6.25 -1.89
N LEU A 159 25.77 -7.27 -2.08
CA LEU A 159 24.39 -7.26 -1.64
C LEU A 159 24.19 -8.09 -0.38
N ASN A 160 23.74 -7.47 0.70
CA ASN A 160 23.23 -8.17 1.87
C ASN A 160 21.71 -8.31 1.79
N VAL A 161 21.15 -9.52 1.97
CA VAL A 161 19.71 -9.80 1.90
C VAL A 161 19.23 -10.35 3.23
N ILE A 162 18.14 -9.78 3.73
CA ILE A 162 17.45 -10.21 4.95
C ILE A 162 15.99 -10.52 4.60
N LEU A 163 15.59 -11.77 4.80
CA LEU A 163 14.18 -12.19 4.70
C LEU A 163 13.66 -12.44 6.12
N THR A 164 12.73 -11.58 6.58
CA THR A 164 12.21 -11.69 7.96
C THR A 164 11.14 -12.77 8.11
N GLY A 165 10.52 -13.20 7.01
CA GLY A 165 9.28 -13.95 7.07
C GLY A 165 8.12 -13.10 7.58
N TYR A 166 7.05 -13.74 8.06
CA TYR A 166 5.94 -13.06 8.72
C TYR A 166 6.37 -12.60 10.10
N ILE A 167 6.24 -11.30 10.35
CA ILE A 167 6.42 -10.67 11.66
C ILE A 167 5.18 -9.86 12.04
N SER A 168 5.02 -9.57 13.32
CA SER A 168 3.87 -8.78 13.80
C SER A 168 3.95 -7.32 13.31
N ASN A 169 2.82 -6.62 13.26
CA ASN A 169 2.81 -5.20 12.88
C ASN A 169 3.64 -4.33 13.85
N SER A 170 3.69 -4.70 15.13
CA SER A 170 4.58 -4.05 16.11
C SER A 170 6.06 -4.25 15.77
N ASP A 171 6.45 -5.45 15.34
CA ASP A 171 7.83 -5.75 14.95
C ASP A 171 8.20 -5.06 13.64
N VAL A 172 7.25 -4.94 12.69
CA VAL A 172 7.44 -4.14 11.47
C VAL A 172 7.79 -2.70 11.83
N LYS A 173 7.00 -2.08 12.71
CA LYS A 173 7.25 -0.70 13.16
C LYS A 173 8.59 -0.57 13.89
N GLN A 174 8.90 -1.52 14.76
CA GLN A 174 10.18 -1.55 15.45
C GLN A 174 11.35 -1.67 14.47
N LEU A 175 11.22 -2.49 13.42
CA LEU A 175 12.24 -2.65 12.39
C LEU A 175 12.46 -1.33 11.62
N TYR A 176 11.39 -0.59 11.27
CA TYR A 176 11.52 0.73 10.68
C TYR A 176 12.19 1.74 11.61
N MET A 177 11.89 1.69 12.91
CA MET A 177 12.49 2.59 13.91
C MET A 177 13.97 2.31 14.18
N MET A 178 14.39 1.04 14.10
CA MET A 178 15.75 0.63 14.46
C MET A 178 16.73 0.63 13.29
N ASN A 179 16.25 0.85 12.05
CA ASN A 179 17.08 0.83 10.86
C ASN A 179 16.85 2.10 10.01
N ASP A 180 17.92 2.58 9.38
CA ASP A 180 17.85 3.70 8.43
C ASP A 180 17.72 3.14 7.00
N PHE A 181 16.48 2.91 6.59
CA PHE A 181 16.17 2.52 5.22
C PHE A 181 16.11 3.75 4.31
N ASP A 182 16.72 3.66 3.13
CA ASP A 182 16.72 4.73 2.15
C ASP A 182 15.52 4.65 1.21
N LEU A 183 15.10 3.43 0.81
CA LEU A 183 14.11 3.24 -0.24
C LEU A 183 13.17 2.09 0.06
N PHE A 184 11.88 2.34 -0.03
CA PHE A 184 10.86 1.29 -0.05
C PHE A 184 10.51 0.92 -1.49
N VAL A 185 10.49 -0.37 -1.81
CA VAL A 185 10.22 -0.86 -3.17
C VAL A 185 8.98 -1.73 -3.21
N ASN A 186 8.03 -1.37 -4.09
CA ASN A 186 6.83 -2.15 -4.40
C ASN A 186 6.70 -2.32 -5.93
N MET A 187 6.83 -3.56 -6.42
CA MET A 187 6.74 -3.86 -7.86
C MET A 187 5.53 -4.75 -8.19
N SER A 188 4.45 -4.56 -7.48
CA SER A 188 3.22 -5.35 -7.63
C SER A 188 2.59 -5.18 -9.02
N LEU A 189 1.93 -6.24 -9.51
CA LEU A 189 1.08 -6.17 -10.71
C LEU A 189 -0.26 -5.49 -10.44
N SER A 190 -0.69 -5.46 -9.19
CA SER A 190 -1.99 -4.92 -8.82
C SER A 190 -2.05 -4.62 -7.32
N GLU A 191 -2.54 -3.44 -6.98
CA GLU A 191 -2.77 -2.98 -5.61
C GLU A 191 -4.17 -2.41 -5.43
N GLY A 192 -4.62 -2.38 -4.17
CA GLY A 192 -5.72 -1.51 -3.76
C GLY A 192 -5.16 -0.13 -3.42
N ILE A 193 -5.17 0.21 -2.13
CA ILE A 193 -4.33 1.25 -1.56
C ILE A 193 -3.38 0.57 -0.55
N PRO A 194 -2.07 0.54 -0.82
CA PRO A 194 -1.16 -0.32 -0.05
C PRO A 194 -0.81 0.28 1.30
N VAL A 195 -1.23 -0.39 2.37
CA VAL A 195 -0.93 0.00 3.75
C VAL A 195 0.59 -0.01 4.01
N SER A 196 1.31 -0.95 3.40
CA SER A 196 2.78 -1.03 3.55
C SER A 196 3.52 0.20 3.01
N ILE A 197 2.99 0.86 1.96
CA ILE A 197 3.53 2.14 1.49
C ILE A 197 3.19 3.26 2.48
N MET A 198 1.95 3.28 3.02
CA MET A 198 1.59 4.26 4.06
C MET A 198 2.49 4.10 5.30
N GLU A 199 2.79 2.87 5.69
CA GLU A 199 3.73 2.60 6.78
C GLU A 199 5.13 3.14 6.44
N ALA A 200 5.67 2.87 5.26
CA ALA A 200 6.99 3.36 4.87
C ALA A 200 7.08 4.89 4.87
N ILE A 201 6.12 5.60 4.27
CA ILE A 201 6.12 7.07 4.27
C ILE A 201 5.94 7.67 5.66
N SER A 202 5.25 6.96 6.58
CA SER A 202 5.13 7.40 7.96
C SER A 202 6.47 7.39 8.71
N PHE A 203 7.44 6.69 8.16
CA PHE A 203 8.83 6.63 8.61
C PHE A 203 9.79 7.46 7.75
N GLY A 204 9.27 8.33 6.88
CA GLY A 204 10.09 9.20 6.04
C GLY A 204 10.88 8.44 4.96
N ILE A 205 10.42 7.25 4.55
CA ILE A 205 11.12 6.44 3.55
C ILE A 205 10.51 6.71 2.17
N PRO A 206 11.28 7.24 1.21
CA PRO A 206 10.84 7.43 -0.17
C PRO A 206 10.52 6.11 -0.88
N ILE A 207 9.61 6.19 -1.84
CA ILE A 207 8.99 5.02 -2.48
C ILE A 207 9.39 4.88 -3.94
N ILE A 208 9.72 3.66 -4.35
CA ILE A 208 9.67 3.23 -5.76
C ILE A 208 8.51 2.25 -5.88
N ALA A 209 7.49 2.58 -6.65
CA ALA A 209 6.34 1.69 -6.82
C ALA A 209 5.86 1.63 -8.27
N THR A 210 5.35 0.47 -8.68
CA THR A 210 4.67 0.33 -9.97
C THR A 210 3.41 1.20 -10.03
N ASN A 211 3.15 1.82 -11.17
CA ASN A 211 1.94 2.62 -11.40
C ASN A 211 0.74 1.71 -11.62
N VAL A 212 0.20 1.16 -10.53
CA VAL A 212 -0.95 0.25 -10.52
C VAL A 212 -1.88 0.56 -9.34
N GLY A 213 -3.18 0.53 -9.59
CA GLY A 213 -4.21 0.75 -8.57
C GLY A 213 -3.97 2.03 -7.75
N GLY A 214 -4.16 1.96 -6.45
CA GLY A 214 -4.01 3.10 -5.54
C GLY A 214 -2.57 3.52 -5.22
N ASN A 215 -1.54 2.94 -5.85
CA ASN A 215 -0.16 3.39 -5.64
C ASN A 215 -0.01 4.88 -5.99
N ALA A 216 -0.65 5.33 -7.08
CA ALA A 216 -0.62 6.72 -7.52
C ALA A 216 -1.33 7.71 -6.58
N GLU A 217 -2.09 7.22 -5.60
CA GLU A 217 -2.70 8.07 -4.57
C GLU A 217 -1.71 8.42 -3.45
N ILE A 218 -0.63 7.63 -3.31
CA ILE A 218 0.38 7.82 -2.27
C ILE A 218 1.72 8.27 -2.85
N VAL A 219 2.07 7.71 -4.02
CA VAL A 219 3.38 7.91 -4.65
C VAL A 219 3.28 8.96 -5.75
N ASN A 220 4.03 10.04 -5.58
CA ASN A 220 4.17 11.17 -6.48
C ASN A 220 5.55 11.81 -6.28
N ASP A 221 5.84 12.92 -6.95
CA ASP A 221 7.13 13.61 -6.90
C ASP A 221 7.56 14.07 -5.49
N GLU A 222 6.63 14.10 -4.53
CA GLU A 222 6.90 14.45 -3.12
C GLU A 222 7.22 13.22 -2.27
N THR A 223 6.82 12.02 -2.68
CA THR A 223 6.96 10.80 -1.87
C THR A 223 7.82 9.73 -2.53
N GLY A 224 8.17 9.90 -3.81
CA GLY A 224 8.96 8.92 -4.55
C GLY A 224 8.69 8.94 -6.04
N VAL A 225 8.83 7.77 -6.67
CA VAL A 225 8.68 7.62 -8.13
C VAL A 225 7.75 6.46 -8.48
N LEU A 226 6.78 6.73 -9.36
CA LEU A 226 5.98 5.69 -10.01
C LEU A 226 6.72 5.17 -11.25
N ILE A 227 6.88 3.86 -11.30
CA ILE A 227 7.56 3.17 -12.39
C ILE A 227 6.58 2.33 -13.23
N PRO A 228 6.86 2.10 -14.52
CA PRO A 228 6.08 1.15 -15.31
C PRO A 228 6.23 -0.29 -14.78
N VAL A 229 5.18 -1.10 -14.95
CA VAL A 229 5.16 -2.50 -14.48
C VAL A 229 6.36 -3.31 -14.99
N ASN A 230 6.79 -3.04 -16.21
CA ASN A 230 7.93 -3.73 -16.85
C ASN A 230 9.12 -2.79 -17.03
N ILE A 231 9.49 -2.07 -15.94
CA ILE A 231 10.68 -1.21 -15.96
C ILE A 231 11.92 -2.03 -16.35
N ASP A 232 12.74 -1.49 -17.24
CA ASP A 232 14.04 -2.10 -17.56
C ASP A 232 15.11 -1.76 -16.50
N GLN A 233 16.30 -2.33 -16.61
CA GLN A 233 17.34 -2.16 -15.61
C GLN A 233 17.97 -0.76 -15.63
N ALA A 234 18.13 -0.17 -16.81
CA ALA A 234 18.74 1.15 -16.94
C ALA A 234 17.83 2.21 -16.28
N ALA A 235 16.53 2.20 -16.61
CA ALA A 235 15.55 3.08 -15.99
C ALA A 235 15.42 2.87 -14.47
N PHE A 236 15.53 1.63 -13.98
CA PHE A 236 15.54 1.38 -12.55
C PHE A 236 16.78 1.98 -11.86
N ASN A 237 17.96 1.82 -12.46
CA ASN A 237 19.20 2.40 -11.94
C ASN A 237 19.14 3.93 -11.89
N GLU A 238 18.61 4.55 -12.94
CA GLU A 238 18.40 6.00 -13.00
C GLU A 238 17.43 6.46 -11.92
N THR A 239 16.29 5.76 -11.77
CA THR A 239 15.30 6.04 -10.72
C THR A 239 15.92 6.02 -9.33
N VAL A 240 16.73 5.00 -9.01
CA VAL A 240 17.42 4.92 -7.71
C VAL A 240 18.36 6.13 -7.53
N SER A 241 19.16 6.45 -8.56
CA SER A 241 20.11 7.57 -8.50
C SER A 241 19.40 8.92 -8.31
N ASP A 242 18.30 9.14 -9.00
CA ASP A 242 17.52 10.38 -8.91
C ASP A 242 16.91 10.56 -7.51
N ILE A 243 16.38 9.49 -6.92
CA ILE A 243 15.83 9.54 -5.56
C ILE A 243 16.96 9.80 -4.56
N MET A 244 18.11 9.13 -4.70
CA MET A 244 19.26 9.34 -3.80
C MET A 244 19.75 10.79 -3.83
N ASN A 245 19.73 11.46 -5.00
CA ASN A 245 20.10 12.86 -5.13
C ASN A 245 19.11 13.83 -4.46
N LYS A 246 17.86 13.40 -4.21
CA LYS A 246 16.78 14.19 -3.59
C LYS A 246 16.40 13.68 -2.20
N MET A 247 17.19 12.79 -1.61
CA MET A 247 16.84 12.01 -0.42
C MET A 247 16.35 12.87 0.75
N ASP A 248 17.06 13.92 1.10
CA ASP A 248 16.73 14.77 2.26
C ASP A 248 15.37 15.48 2.08
N ILE A 249 15.09 15.93 0.87
CA ILE A 249 13.81 16.58 0.55
C ILE A 249 12.68 15.55 0.60
N LEU A 250 12.89 14.38 -0.03
CA LEU A 250 11.89 13.33 -0.07
C LEU A 250 11.58 12.76 1.33
N LYS A 251 12.56 12.60 2.19
CA LYS A 251 12.34 12.16 3.58
C LYS A 251 11.39 13.10 4.34
N ILE A 252 11.53 14.40 4.14
CA ILE A 252 10.66 15.40 4.78
C ILE A 252 9.26 15.37 4.17
N SER A 253 9.17 15.38 2.85
CA SER A 253 7.89 15.47 2.15
C SER A 253 7.06 14.18 2.30
N THR A 254 7.68 13.00 2.40
CA THR A 254 6.96 11.76 2.73
C THR A 254 6.28 11.81 4.10
N ILE A 255 6.96 12.36 5.11
CA ILE A 255 6.39 12.54 6.46
C ILE A 255 5.21 13.52 6.41
N LEU A 256 5.34 14.63 5.68
CA LEU A 256 4.27 15.61 5.52
C LEU A 256 3.06 15.00 4.79
N CYS A 257 3.28 14.24 3.75
CA CYS A 257 2.23 13.50 3.04
C CYS A 257 1.50 12.54 4.00
N TYR A 258 2.24 11.75 4.77
CA TYR A 258 1.65 10.87 5.79
C TYR A 258 0.78 11.64 6.79
N GLN A 259 1.30 12.73 7.36
CA GLN A 259 0.58 13.53 8.36
C GLN A 259 -0.70 14.15 7.82
N ASN A 260 -0.70 14.54 6.55
CA ASN A 260 -1.85 15.19 5.92
C ASN A 260 -2.91 14.21 5.42
N GLU A 261 -2.49 13.10 4.80
CA GLU A 261 -3.40 12.23 4.03
C GLU A 261 -3.60 10.84 4.62
N PHE A 262 -2.61 10.29 5.36
CA PHE A 262 -2.60 8.89 5.77
C PHE A 262 -2.41 8.66 7.28
N ASN A 263 -2.59 9.71 8.08
CA ASN A 263 -2.62 9.59 9.53
C ASN A 263 -3.93 8.94 10.00
N ALA A 264 -3.83 7.82 10.72
CA ALA A 264 -5.00 7.04 11.15
C ALA A 264 -5.92 7.84 12.07
N ASP A 265 -5.37 8.55 13.05
CA ASP A 265 -6.18 9.27 14.04
C ASP A 265 -7.00 10.37 13.35
N LYS A 266 -6.38 11.12 12.43
CA LYS A 266 -7.05 12.13 11.61
C LYS A 266 -8.13 11.52 10.71
N ASN A 267 -7.78 10.47 9.95
CA ASN A 267 -8.67 9.89 8.95
C ASN A 267 -9.86 9.18 9.59
N TYR A 268 -9.66 8.44 10.69
CA TYR A 268 -10.77 7.79 11.39
C TYR A 268 -11.63 8.78 12.17
N HIS A 269 -11.08 9.87 12.68
CA HIS A 269 -11.87 10.95 13.28
C HIS A 269 -12.76 11.63 12.21
N CYS A 270 -12.22 11.95 11.04
CA CYS A 270 -13.02 12.48 9.92
C CYS A 270 -14.11 11.50 9.50
N PHE A 271 -13.79 10.22 9.39
CA PHE A 271 -14.79 9.19 9.08
C PHE A 271 -15.90 9.11 10.14
N TYR A 272 -15.52 9.09 11.42
CA TYR A 272 -16.49 9.06 12.53
C TYR A 272 -17.45 10.23 12.46
N ASN A 273 -16.95 11.44 12.27
CA ASN A 273 -17.80 12.63 12.14
C ASN A 273 -18.79 12.55 10.95
N GLN A 274 -18.37 11.94 9.85
CA GLN A 274 -19.23 11.77 8.67
C GLN A 274 -20.38 10.77 8.88
N ILE A 275 -20.26 9.83 9.81
CA ILE A 275 -21.30 8.83 10.08
C ILE A 275 -22.17 9.17 11.29
N THR A 276 -21.78 10.16 12.10
CA THR A 276 -22.51 10.59 13.31
C THR A 276 -23.29 11.88 13.14
N LEU A 277 -23.05 12.63 12.07
CA LEU A 277 -23.83 13.79 11.63
C LEU A 277 -24.93 13.37 10.66
#